data_bdbc06970bf643fba1e2ea6e53894c22
#
_entry.id   bdbc06970bf643fba1e2ea6e53894c22
#
_cell.length_a   1.000
_cell.length_b   1.000
_cell.length_c   1.000
_cell.angle_alpha   90.00
_cell.angle_beta   90.00
_cell.angle_gamma   90.00
#
_symmetry.space_group_name_H-M   'P 1'
#
loop_
_entity.id
_entity.type
_entity.pdbx_description
1 polymer ?
#
loop_
_entity_poly.entity_id
_entity_poly.type
_entity_poly.pdbx_seq_one_letter_code
_entity_poly.pdbx_strand_id
1 'polypeptide(L)'
;GLIKETIGTLETSLSHEILICIIVIIVLVLNLRASVVIASMLPIAVLATFILMRYTGIEANIVALSGIAIAIGVMVDVGVVFVESIIRYMEMPENKGITRGKPFVGLIYKAVSEVSGAIATAMITTIVSFLPVFAMQAQEGKMFSPLAYTKTYALASAFVLGLILLPTLAYILFSVRIDSRLIRRVMNCVLIAAGIVLFAVYDSVPALGLTAVGINNLLAYRWKNPKTGNYVNIGIALLVAIFYLSEEWLPMGPQRGLSVNVLFVAGCVAIILALLWILVIFYERILRWCLANRWKLSLIHI
;
A
#
# COMPACT_ATOMS: atom_id res chain seq x y z
N GLY A 1 17.42 -29.02 -2.42
CA GLY A 1 16.52 -29.77 -1.56
C GLY A 1 15.31 -28.93 -1.16
N LEU A 2 14.29 -29.54 -0.63
CA LEU A 2 12.96 -28.99 -0.28
C LEU A 2 13.03 -27.66 0.45
N ILE A 3 13.94 -27.50 1.41
CA ILE A 3 14.11 -26.23 2.20
C ILE A 3 14.53 -25.07 1.28
N LYS A 4 15.45 -25.30 0.36
CA LYS A 4 15.94 -24.25 -0.55
C LYS A 4 14.85 -23.84 -1.55
N GLU A 5 14.05 -24.76 -1.99
CA GLU A 5 12.92 -24.55 -2.90
C GLU A 5 11.80 -23.78 -2.21
N THR A 6 11.48 -24.14 -0.95
CA THR A 6 10.49 -23.42 -0.14
C THR A 6 10.92 -22.00 0.19
N ILE A 7 12.19 -21.77 0.54
CA ILE A 7 12.71 -20.40 0.77
C ILE A 7 12.66 -19.59 -0.52
N GLY A 8 13.04 -20.18 -1.66
CA GLY A 8 12.94 -19.50 -2.95
C GLY A 8 11.51 -19.10 -3.31
N THR A 9 10.54 -19.99 -3.08
CA THR A 9 9.11 -19.67 -3.32
C THR A 9 8.63 -18.53 -2.44
N LEU A 10 9.03 -18.49 -1.17
CA LEU A 10 8.66 -17.42 -0.25
C LEU A 10 9.30 -16.09 -0.60
N GLU A 11 10.58 -16.07 -0.98
CA GLU A 11 11.29 -14.89 -1.45
C GLU A 11 10.60 -14.32 -2.69
N THR A 12 10.24 -15.18 -3.63
CA THR A 12 9.49 -14.79 -4.82
C THR A 12 8.12 -14.23 -4.46
N SER A 13 7.37 -14.87 -3.56
CA SER A 13 6.05 -14.41 -3.12
C SER A 13 6.10 -13.06 -2.43
N LEU A 14 7.06 -12.83 -1.51
CA LEU A 14 7.25 -11.53 -0.86
C LEU A 14 7.63 -10.44 -1.86
N SER A 15 8.50 -10.75 -2.81
CA SER A 15 8.91 -9.82 -3.86
C SER A 15 7.74 -9.43 -4.75
N HIS A 16 6.91 -10.40 -5.15
CA HIS A 16 5.68 -10.17 -5.92
C HIS A 16 4.68 -9.33 -5.12
N GLU A 17 4.47 -9.62 -3.84
CA GLU A 17 3.56 -8.86 -2.99
C GLU A 17 3.98 -7.40 -2.86
N ILE A 18 5.27 -7.13 -2.59
CA ILE A 18 5.82 -5.78 -2.54
C ILE A 18 5.65 -5.07 -3.89
N LEU A 19 5.96 -5.77 -4.99
CA LEU A 19 5.84 -5.21 -6.34
C LEU A 19 4.39 -4.83 -6.66
N ILE A 20 3.44 -5.70 -6.35
CA ILE A 20 2.00 -5.44 -6.56
C ILE A 20 1.55 -4.25 -5.73
N CYS A 21 1.91 -4.21 -4.44
CA CYS A 21 1.58 -3.08 -3.58
C CYS A 21 2.13 -1.76 -4.14
N ILE A 22 3.39 -1.74 -4.62
CA ILE A 22 3.99 -0.56 -5.24
C ILE A 22 3.22 -0.13 -6.49
N ILE A 23 2.84 -1.09 -7.35
CA ILE A 23 2.07 -0.81 -8.57
C ILE A 23 0.70 -0.24 -8.22
N VAL A 24 -0.01 -0.87 -7.29
CA VAL A 24 -1.33 -0.41 -6.83
C VAL A 24 -1.23 1.01 -6.24
N ILE A 25 -0.22 1.28 -5.42
CA ILE A 25 0.01 2.63 -4.85
C ILE A 25 0.24 3.65 -5.95
N ILE A 26 1.11 3.36 -6.94
CA ILE A 26 1.40 4.27 -8.05
C ILE A 26 0.13 4.63 -8.82
N VAL A 27 -0.75 3.68 -8.98
CA VAL A 27 -1.98 3.86 -9.76
C VAL A 27 -3.09 4.52 -8.95
N LEU A 28 -3.30 4.11 -7.69
CA LEU A 28 -4.41 4.62 -6.87
C LEU A 28 -4.16 6.04 -6.34
N VAL A 29 -2.94 6.35 -5.94
CA VAL A 29 -2.60 7.66 -5.37
C VAL A 29 -2.62 8.77 -6.42
N LEU A 30 -2.54 8.43 -7.73
CA LEU A 30 -2.61 9.37 -8.87
C LEU A 30 -1.59 10.52 -8.82
N ASN A 31 -0.66 10.45 -7.88
CA ASN A 31 0.40 11.43 -7.67
C ASN A 31 1.73 10.68 -7.58
N LEU A 32 2.47 10.68 -8.67
CA LEU A 32 3.71 9.90 -8.79
C LEU A 32 4.73 10.20 -7.68
N ARG A 33 4.78 11.45 -7.20
CA ARG A 33 5.68 11.82 -6.09
C ARG A 33 5.25 11.16 -4.78
N ALA A 34 3.97 11.23 -4.48
CA ALA A 34 3.39 10.58 -3.31
C ALA A 34 3.58 9.06 -3.37
N SER A 35 3.32 8.47 -4.54
CA SER A 35 3.50 7.04 -4.74
C SER A 35 4.94 6.58 -4.52
N VAL A 36 5.93 7.36 -5.01
CA VAL A 36 7.35 7.06 -4.79
C VAL A 36 7.72 7.15 -3.30
N VAL A 37 7.18 8.15 -2.56
CA VAL A 37 7.41 8.25 -1.12
C VAL A 37 6.87 7.01 -0.40
N ILE A 38 5.63 6.61 -0.68
CA ILE A 38 5.00 5.45 -0.02
C ILE A 38 5.70 4.15 -0.44
N ALA A 39 5.94 3.97 -1.74
CA ALA A 39 6.56 2.78 -2.30
C ALA A 39 7.98 2.54 -1.76
N SER A 40 8.74 3.61 -1.51
CA SER A 40 10.09 3.51 -0.95
C SER A 40 10.11 3.04 0.50
N MET A 41 9.02 3.27 1.24
CA MET A 41 8.92 2.86 2.64
C MET A 41 8.85 1.33 2.78
N LEU A 42 8.15 0.64 1.86
CA LEU A 42 7.92 -0.80 1.96
C LEU A 42 9.20 -1.63 2.03
N PRO A 43 10.11 -1.57 1.05
CA PRO A 43 11.33 -2.36 1.11
C PRO A 43 12.21 -2.00 2.31
N ILE A 44 12.23 -0.72 2.72
CA ILE A 44 13.02 -0.28 3.87
C ILE A 44 12.41 -0.84 5.17
N ALA A 45 11.08 -0.87 5.31
CA ALA A 45 10.41 -1.44 6.48
C ALA A 45 10.61 -2.96 6.57
N VAL A 46 10.57 -3.67 5.45
CA VAL A 46 10.87 -5.10 5.39
C VAL A 46 12.33 -5.36 5.78
N LEU A 47 13.28 -4.60 5.25
CA LEU A 47 14.70 -4.71 5.63
C LEU A 47 14.91 -4.41 7.11
N ALA A 48 14.27 -3.38 7.66
CA ALA A 48 14.32 -3.07 9.08
C ALA A 48 13.77 -4.23 9.93
N THR A 49 12.71 -4.89 9.47
CA THR A 49 12.16 -6.08 10.13
C THR A 49 13.18 -7.23 10.14
N PHE A 50 13.84 -7.51 9.02
CA PHE A 50 14.89 -8.53 8.98
C PHE A 50 16.08 -8.20 9.90
N ILE A 51 16.45 -6.92 10.01
CA ILE A 51 17.48 -6.47 10.94
C ILE A 51 17.05 -6.78 12.39
N LEU A 52 15.82 -6.45 12.76
CA LEU A 52 15.29 -6.73 14.11
C LEU A 52 15.25 -8.24 14.38
N MET A 53 14.79 -9.05 13.42
CA MET A 53 14.80 -10.51 13.51
C MET A 53 16.21 -11.05 13.81
N ARG A 54 17.21 -10.54 13.07
CA ARG A 54 18.61 -10.94 13.27
C ARG A 54 19.11 -10.61 14.68
N TYR A 55 18.81 -9.42 15.20
CA TYR A 55 19.23 -8.99 16.54
C TYR A 55 18.54 -9.77 17.66
N THR A 56 17.32 -10.20 17.45
CA THR A 56 16.51 -10.95 18.43
C THR A 56 16.65 -12.47 18.29
N GLY A 57 17.41 -12.95 17.28
CA GLY A 57 17.60 -14.38 17.05
C GLY A 57 16.38 -15.10 16.49
N ILE A 58 15.42 -14.39 15.91
CA ILE A 58 14.26 -15.00 15.24
C ILE A 58 14.69 -15.51 13.87
N GLU A 59 14.56 -16.81 13.66
CA GLU A 59 14.89 -17.42 12.38
C GLU A 59 13.87 -17.05 11.29
N ALA A 60 14.38 -16.78 10.08
CA ALA A 60 13.58 -16.50 8.91
C ALA A 60 13.00 -17.80 8.33
N ASN A 61 12.06 -18.41 9.02
CA ASN A 61 11.30 -19.55 8.57
C ASN A 61 10.01 -19.13 7.85
N ILE A 62 9.29 -20.10 7.28
CA ILE A 62 8.03 -19.89 6.53
C ILE A 62 7.02 -19.08 7.34
N VAL A 63 6.87 -19.42 8.64
CA VAL A 63 5.89 -18.79 9.52
C VAL A 63 6.29 -17.35 9.82
N ALA A 64 7.59 -17.09 10.03
CA ALA A 64 8.12 -15.74 10.21
C ALA A 64 7.91 -14.87 8.95
N LEU A 65 8.21 -15.39 7.78
CA LEU A 65 8.03 -14.69 6.50
C LEU A 65 6.54 -14.42 6.21
N SER A 66 5.65 -15.35 6.55
CA SER A 66 4.20 -15.12 6.48
C SER A 66 3.75 -13.97 7.39
N GLY A 67 4.39 -13.78 8.55
CA GLY A 67 4.14 -12.62 9.42
C GLY A 67 4.49 -11.30 8.77
N ILE A 68 5.58 -11.24 7.99
CA ILE A 68 5.96 -10.06 7.21
C ILE A 68 4.93 -9.82 6.09
N ALA A 69 4.57 -10.86 5.34
CA ALA A 69 3.58 -10.78 4.27
C ALA A 69 2.26 -10.17 4.77
N ILE A 70 1.71 -10.70 5.87
CA ILE A 70 0.48 -10.16 6.47
C ILE A 70 0.67 -8.69 6.93
N ALA A 71 1.87 -8.29 7.32
CA ALA A 71 2.13 -6.93 7.77
C ALA A 71 2.27 -5.92 6.63
N ILE A 72 2.62 -6.34 5.41
CA ILE A 72 2.84 -5.44 4.27
C ILE A 72 1.62 -4.56 3.99
N GLY A 73 0.40 -5.13 4.02
CA GLY A 73 -0.83 -4.36 3.85
C GLY A 73 -0.96 -3.21 4.85
N VAL A 74 -0.71 -3.49 6.13
CA VAL A 74 -0.77 -2.47 7.18
C VAL A 74 0.37 -1.44 7.06
N MET A 75 1.56 -1.85 6.60
CA MET A 75 2.66 -0.93 6.31
C MET A 75 2.29 0.06 5.21
N VAL A 76 1.62 -0.41 4.15
CA VAL A 76 1.11 0.45 3.07
C VAL A 76 0.13 1.47 3.61
N ASP A 77 -0.82 1.04 4.44
CA ASP A 77 -1.85 1.91 5.01
C ASP A 77 -1.22 3.04 5.84
N VAL A 78 -0.21 2.74 6.66
CA VAL A 78 0.55 3.76 7.40
C VAL A 78 1.16 4.79 6.45
N GLY A 79 1.81 4.32 5.39
CA GLY A 79 2.43 5.18 4.38
C GLY A 79 1.41 6.08 3.67
N VAL A 80 0.28 5.49 3.25
CA VAL A 80 -0.81 6.20 2.56
C VAL A 80 -1.39 7.29 3.45
N VAL A 81 -1.74 6.98 4.71
CA VAL A 81 -2.36 7.95 5.63
C VAL A 81 -1.44 9.14 5.91
N PHE A 82 -0.14 8.92 6.14
CA PHE A 82 0.81 10.01 6.35
C PHE A 82 0.94 10.90 5.12
N VAL A 83 1.11 10.30 3.94
CA VAL A 83 1.32 11.06 2.70
C VAL A 83 0.04 11.78 2.28
N GLU A 84 -1.11 11.16 2.43
CA GLU A 84 -2.41 11.78 2.15
C GLU A 84 -2.65 12.99 3.06
N SER A 85 -2.33 12.88 4.37
CA SER A 85 -2.41 14.02 5.28
C SER A 85 -1.50 15.18 4.83
N ILE A 86 -0.26 14.88 4.40
CA ILE A 86 0.66 15.91 3.88
C ILE A 86 0.08 16.57 2.63
N ILE A 87 -0.44 15.81 1.67
CA ILE A 87 -1.05 16.33 0.44
C ILE A 87 -2.26 17.20 0.79
N ARG A 88 -3.12 16.74 1.66
CA ARG A 88 -4.30 17.50 2.13
C ARG A 88 -3.91 18.86 2.70
N TYR A 89 -2.87 18.91 3.54
CA TYR A 89 -2.35 20.16 4.08
C TYR A 89 -1.76 21.08 3.00
N MET A 90 -1.10 20.51 1.98
CA MET A 90 -0.56 21.28 0.85
C MET A 90 -1.67 21.88 -0.03
N GLU A 91 -2.82 21.20 -0.13
CA GLU A 91 -3.97 21.65 -0.93
C GLU A 91 -4.84 22.69 -0.24
N MET A 92 -4.70 22.88 1.07
CA MET A 92 -5.44 23.91 1.82
C MET A 92 -5.18 25.30 1.23
N PRO A 93 -6.21 26.17 1.10
CA PRO A 93 -6.07 27.50 0.52
C PRO A 93 -4.97 28.34 1.20
N GLU A 94 -4.81 28.21 2.50
CA GLU A 94 -3.83 28.91 3.33
C GLU A 94 -2.39 28.52 3.02
N ASN A 95 -2.17 27.29 2.55
CA ASN A 95 -0.86 26.68 2.33
C ASN A 95 -0.46 26.62 0.85
N LYS A 96 -1.34 27.08 -0.05
CA LYS A 96 -1.07 27.04 -1.50
C LYS A 96 0.22 27.79 -1.84
N GLY A 97 1.14 27.03 -2.48
CA GLY A 97 2.44 27.59 -2.92
C GLY A 97 3.58 27.41 -1.92
N ILE A 98 3.31 26.97 -0.70
CA ILE A 98 4.35 26.64 0.29
C ILE A 98 4.94 25.28 -0.06
N THR A 99 6.08 25.28 -0.74
CA THR A 99 6.76 24.03 -1.16
C THR A 99 8.22 23.98 -0.70
N ARG A 100 8.72 24.99 0.03
CA ARG A 100 10.13 25.04 0.43
C ARG A 100 10.35 25.81 1.73
N GLY A 101 11.50 25.53 2.36
CA GLY A 101 11.98 26.26 3.53
C GLY A 101 11.26 25.91 4.84
N LYS A 102 11.52 26.70 5.89
CA LYS A 102 10.93 26.49 7.22
C LYS A 102 9.39 26.41 7.23
N PRO A 103 8.64 27.21 6.44
CA PRO A 103 7.19 27.11 6.41
C PRO A 103 6.71 25.73 5.91
N PHE A 104 7.40 25.14 4.92
CA PHE A 104 7.05 23.84 4.39
C PHE A 104 7.35 22.71 5.39
N VAL A 105 8.46 22.80 6.12
CA VAL A 105 8.76 21.88 7.23
C VAL A 105 7.67 21.95 8.29
N GLY A 106 7.24 23.16 8.67
CA GLY A 106 6.15 23.35 9.62
C GLY A 106 4.81 22.78 9.15
N LEU A 107 4.51 22.88 7.85
CA LEU A 107 3.33 22.27 7.24
C LEU A 107 3.37 20.74 7.35
N ILE A 108 4.48 20.11 6.95
CA ILE A 108 4.66 18.66 7.02
C ILE A 108 4.56 18.20 8.48
N TYR A 109 5.20 18.92 9.43
CA TYR A 109 5.12 18.59 10.84
C TYR A 109 3.68 18.58 11.35
N LYS A 110 2.89 19.62 11.03
CA LYS A 110 1.46 19.69 11.42
C LYS A 110 0.66 18.55 10.84
N ALA A 111 0.84 18.27 9.55
CA ALA A 111 0.15 17.18 8.86
C ALA A 111 0.42 15.81 9.48
N VAL A 112 1.70 15.53 9.78
CA VAL A 112 2.13 14.27 10.40
C VAL A 112 1.65 14.16 11.84
N SER A 113 1.77 15.25 12.62
CA SER A 113 1.33 15.27 14.03
C SER A 113 -0.16 15.03 14.19
N GLU A 114 -0.99 15.49 13.26
CA GLU A 114 -2.44 15.28 13.31
C GLU A 114 -2.83 13.81 13.27
N VAL A 115 -2.16 13.03 12.43
CA VAL A 115 -2.51 11.62 12.21
C VAL A 115 -1.67 10.64 13.02
N SER A 116 -0.50 11.07 13.53
CA SER A 116 0.44 10.20 14.23
C SER A 116 -0.15 9.52 15.46
N GLY A 117 -0.97 10.24 16.24
CA GLY A 117 -1.62 9.69 17.43
C GLY A 117 -2.62 8.58 17.09
N ALA A 118 -3.44 8.79 16.04
CA ALA A 118 -4.40 7.80 15.57
C ALA A 118 -3.69 6.54 15.03
N ILE A 119 -2.63 6.72 14.23
CA ILE A 119 -1.84 5.61 13.69
C ILE A 119 -1.13 4.86 14.83
N ALA A 120 -0.53 5.58 15.80
CA ALA A 120 0.10 4.95 16.97
C ALA A 120 -0.89 4.07 17.73
N THR A 121 -2.08 4.59 18.00
CA THR A 121 -3.13 3.84 18.70
C THR A 121 -3.55 2.59 17.91
N ALA A 122 -3.75 2.70 16.60
CA ALA A 122 -4.09 1.58 15.74
C ALA A 122 -2.98 0.51 15.73
N MET A 123 -1.71 0.93 15.61
CA MET A 123 -0.55 0.02 15.65
C MET A 123 -0.42 -0.68 16.99
N ILE A 124 -0.49 0.06 18.09
CA ILE A 124 -0.41 -0.50 19.44
C ILE A 124 -1.54 -1.49 19.67
N THR A 125 -2.78 -1.14 19.29
CA THR A 125 -3.94 -2.05 19.42
C THR A 125 -3.72 -3.34 18.62
N THR A 126 -3.19 -3.23 17.40
CA THR A 126 -2.87 -4.39 16.59
C THR A 126 -1.78 -5.25 17.23
N ILE A 127 -0.71 -4.65 17.76
CA ILE A 127 0.36 -5.37 18.46
C ILE A 127 -0.18 -6.06 19.72
N VAL A 128 -0.98 -5.36 20.50
CA VAL A 128 -1.59 -5.90 21.75
C VAL A 128 -2.51 -7.08 21.43
N SER A 129 -3.19 -7.10 20.30
CA SER A 129 -4.02 -8.24 19.88
C SER A 129 -3.23 -9.53 19.69
N PHE A 130 -1.91 -9.46 19.49
CA PHE A 130 -1.01 -10.62 19.41
C PHE A 130 -0.41 -11.07 20.74
N LEU A 131 -0.61 -10.32 21.83
CA LEU A 131 -0.10 -10.71 23.16
C LEU A 131 -0.52 -12.13 23.58
N PRO A 132 -1.76 -12.61 23.33
CA PRO A 132 -2.14 -13.97 23.64
C PRO A 132 -1.27 -15.02 22.94
N VAL A 133 -0.79 -14.73 21.73
CA VAL A 133 0.09 -15.66 20.97
C VAL A 133 1.44 -15.85 21.67
N PHE A 134 1.97 -14.80 22.29
CA PHE A 134 3.22 -14.89 23.08
C PHE A 134 3.05 -15.68 24.39
N ALA A 135 1.83 -15.76 24.90
CA ALA A 135 1.51 -16.55 26.10
C ALA A 135 1.23 -18.02 25.78
N MET A 136 1.10 -18.41 24.51
CA MET A 136 0.88 -19.80 24.10
C MET A 136 2.10 -20.66 24.45
N GLN A 137 1.81 -21.84 25.02
CA GLN A 137 2.82 -22.82 25.42
C GLN A 137 2.82 -24.04 24.50
N ALA A 138 3.81 -24.91 24.68
CA ALA A 138 3.96 -26.14 23.92
C ALA A 138 4.16 -25.94 22.41
N GLN A 139 3.61 -26.81 21.59
CA GLN A 139 3.86 -26.87 20.15
C GLN A 139 3.24 -25.68 19.39
N GLU A 140 2.06 -25.25 19.81
CA GLU A 140 1.36 -24.11 19.19
C GLU A 140 2.14 -22.79 19.39
N GLY A 141 2.64 -22.55 20.61
CA GLY A 141 3.48 -21.40 20.88
C GLY A 141 4.75 -21.38 20.02
N LYS A 142 5.43 -22.52 19.85
CA LYS A 142 6.61 -22.61 19.00
C LYS A 142 6.31 -22.34 17.52
N MET A 143 5.13 -22.71 17.04
CA MET A 143 4.71 -22.48 15.66
C MET A 143 4.32 -21.03 15.39
N PHE A 144 3.53 -20.40 16.26
CA PHE A 144 2.97 -19.08 16.00
C PHE A 144 3.80 -17.92 16.56
N SER A 145 4.70 -18.17 17.50
CA SER A 145 5.57 -17.15 18.07
C SER A 145 6.42 -16.40 17.03
N PRO A 146 7.08 -17.06 16.06
CA PRO A 146 7.83 -16.37 15.01
C PRO A 146 6.97 -15.41 14.19
N LEU A 147 5.73 -15.80 13.84
CA LEU A 147 4.78 -14.95 13.13
C LEU A 147 4.41 -13.70 13.94
N ALA A 148 4.12 -13.87 15.22
CA ALA A 148 3.76 -12.76 16.11
C ALA A 148 4.92 -11.77 16.27
N TYR A 149 6.15 -12.27 16.44
CA TYR A 149 7.33 -11.40 16.52
C TYR A 149 7.58 -10.64 15.21
N THR A 150 7.58 -11.33 14.08
CA THR A 150 7.87 -10.69 12.79
C THR A 150 6.82 -9.67 12.41
N LYS A 151 5.53 -9.97 12.64
CA LYS A 151 4.46 -9.00 12.42
C LYS A 151 4.60 -7.79 13.34
N THR A 152 4.93 -7.99 14.62
CA THR A 152 5.16 -6.89 15.56
C THR A 152 6.35 -6.02 15.13
N TYR A 153 7.47 -6.62 14.71
CA TYR A 153 8.63 -5.88 14.22
C TYR A 153 8.32 -5.11 12.94
N ALA A 154 7.58 -5.70 12.04
CA ALA A 154 7.16 -5.08 10.81
C ALA A 154 6.28 -3.83 11.06
N LEU A 155 5.29 -3.94 11.94
CA LEU A 155 4.43 -2.84 12.34
C LEU A 155 5.22 -1.72 13.05
N ALA A 156 6.08 -2.09 13.99
CA ALA A 156 6.92 -1.12 14.71
C ALA A 156 7.88 -0.41 13.73
N SER A 157 8.52 -1.14 12.83
CA SER A 157 9.39 -0.58 11.80
C SER A 157 8.63 0.37 10.88
N ALA A 158 7.44 -0.02 10.42
CA ALA A 158 6.61 0.82 9.57
C ALA A 158 6.21 2.13 10.26
N PHE A 159 5.82 2.06 11.53
CA PHE A 159 5.45 3.25 12.29
C PHE A 159 6.63 4.21 12.49
N VAL A 160 7.79 3.68 12.92
CA VAL A 160 9.00 4.50 13.11
C VAL A 160 9.47 5.13 11.81
N LEU A 161 9.49 4.35 10.72
CA LEU A 161 9.86 4.86 9.39
C LEU A 161 8.81 5.85 8.86
N GLY A 162 7.54 5.62 9.12
CA GLY A 162 6.46 6.56 8.81
C GLY A 162 6.64 7.92 9.47
N LEU A 163 7.10 7.93 10.73
CA LEU A 163 7.35 9.18 11.45
C LEU A 163 8.63 9.91 11.03
N ILE A 164 9.68 9.18 10.66
CA ILE A 164 11.02 9.76 10.42
C ILE A 164 11.30 9.87 8.92
N LEU A 165 11.14 8.77 8.19
CA LEU A 165 11.55 8.67 6.79
C LEU A 165 10.54 9.36 5.86
N LEU A 166 9.24 9.11 6.04
CA LEU A 166 8.22 9.65 5.15
C LEU A 166 8.17 11.18 5.12
N PRO A 167 8.19 11.90 6.26
CA PRO A 167 8.22 13.36 6.23
C PRO A 167 9.46 13.90 5.52
N THR A 168 10.61 13.24 5.73
CA THR A 168 11.88 13.64 5.11
C THR A 168 11.85 13.43 3.59
N LEU A 169 11.39 12.27 3.14
CA LEU A 169 11.24 11.98 1.71
C LEU A 169 10.19 12.87 1.06
N ALA A 170 9.07 13.13 1.75
CA ALA A 170 8.03 14.03 1.29
C ALA A 170 8.61 15.45 1.12
N TYR A 171 9.38 15.95 2.09
CA TYR A 171 10.04 17.24 1.96
C TYR A 171 10.94 17.29 0.73
N ILE A 172 11.80 16.29 0.51
CA ILE A 172 12.70 16.24 -0.63
C ILE A 172 11.92 16.21 -1.95
N LEU A 173 10.97 15.29 -2.10
CA LEU A 173 10.27 15.05 -3.36
C LEU A 173 9.26 16.16 -3.71
N PHE A 174 8.57 16.73 -2.72
CA PHE A 174 7.63 17.81 -2.96
C PHE A 174 8.31 19.18 -3.09
N SER A 175 9.52 19.37 -2.52
CA SER A 175 10.31 20.59 -2.72
C SER A 175 10.89 20.73 -4.13
N VAL A 176 11.09 19.62 -4.85
CA VAL A 176 11.59 19.65 -6.21
C VAL A 176 10.49 20.12 -7.16
N ARG A 177 10.68 21.29 -7.81
CA ARG A 177 9.80 21.74 -8.88
C ARG A 177 10.04 20.91 -10.14
N ILE A 178 9.17 19.93 -10.36
CA ILE A 178 9.16 19.15 -11.62
C ILE A 178 8.22 19.85 -12.60
N ASP A 179 8.55 21.09 -12.94
CA ASP A 179 7.72 21.90 -13.85
C ASP A 179 8.11 21.72 -15.32
N SER A 180 9.26 21.07 -15.60
CA SER A 180 9.67 20.88 -16.98
C SER A 180 8.92 19.70 -17.61
N ARG A 181 8.31 19.93 -18.76
CA ARG A 181 7.71 18.87 -19.61
C ARG A 181 8.71 17.74 -19.87
N LEU A 182 9.99 18.07 -19.91
CA LEU A 182 11.08 17.12 -20.10
C LEU A 182 11.19 16.13 -18.94
N ILE A 183 11.22 16.61 -17.71
CA ILE A 183 11.35 15.74 -16.52
C ILE A 183 10.16 14.79 -16.43
N ARG A 184 8.95 15.28 -16.68
CA ARG A 184 7.75 14.44 -16.70
C ARG A 184 7.81 13.36 -17.78
N ARG A 185 8.33 13.69 -18.97
CA ARG A 185 8.55 12.70 -20.04
C ARG A 185 9.60 11.67 -19.63
N VAL A 186 10.74 12.12 -19.10
CA VAL A 186 11.81 11.23 -18.63
C VAL A 186 11.28 10.28 -17.56
N MET A 187 10.54 10.77 -16.58
CA MET A 187 9.94 9.93 -15.53
C MET A 187 9.00 8.86 -16.11
N ASN A 188 8.14 9.22 -17.07
CA ASN A 188 7.26 8.24 -17.70
C ASN A 188 8.04 7.24 -18.58
N CYS A 189 9.11 7.66 -19.24
CA CYS A 189 9.98 6.75 -19.96
C CYS A 189 10.71 5.78 -19.02
N VAL A 190 11.15 6.25 -17.86
CA VAL A 190 11.74 5.39 -16.82
C VAL A 190 10.70 4.40 -16.29
N LEU A 191 9.45 4.83 -16.09
CA LEU A 191 8.36 3.96 -15.66
C LEU A 191 8.08 2.85 -16.69
N ILE A 192 8.06 3.19 -17.98
CA ILE A 192 7.91 2.24 -19.09
C ILE A 192 9.09 1.26 -19.13
N ALA A 193 10.32 1.78 -19.08
CA ALA A 193 11.52 0.95 -19.08
C ALA A 193 11.55 0.00 -17.87
N ALA A 194 11.21 0.48 -16.68
CA ALA A 194 11.12 -0.33 -15.48
C ALA A 194 10.05 -1.43 -15.62
N GLY A 195 8.87 -1.11 -16.17
CA GLY A 195 7.83 -2.08 -16.42
C GLY A 195 8.26 -3.17 -17.42
N ILE A 196 8.94 -2.80 -18.49
CA ILE A 196 9.46 -3.76 -19.48
C ILE A 196 10.55 -4.66 -18.87
N VAL A 197 11.49 -4.09 -18.12
CA VAL A 197 12.56 -4.85 -17.45
C VAL A 197 11.98 -5.81 -16.42
N LEU A 198 11.05 -5.34 -15.58
CA LEU A 198 10.40 -6.18 -14.58
C LEU A 198 9.58 -7.31 -15.22
N PHE A 199 8.91 -7.05 -16.34
CA PHE A 199 8.22 -8.09 -17.08
C PHE A 199 9.20 -9.11 -17.64
N ALA A 200 10.32 -8.67 -18.23
CA ALA A 200 11.33 -9.56 -18.80
C ALA A 200 12.05 -10.44 -17.75
N VAL A 201 12.21 -9.91 -16.52
CA VAL A 201 12.92 -10.62 -15.42
C VAL A 201 11.99 -11.54 -14.62
N TYR A 202 10.76 -11.09 -14.35
CA TYR A 202 9.84 -11.76 -13.42
C TYR A 202 8.61 -12.37 -14.12
N ASP A 203 8.46 -12.18 -15.44
CA ASP A 203 7.28 -12.60 -16.23
C ASP A 203 5.95 -12.20 -15.56
N SER A 204 5.95 -11.04 -14.89
CA SER A 204 4.85 -10.62 -14.05
C SER A 204 3.88 -9.69 -14.81
N VAL A 205 2.61 -10.09 -14.89
CA VAL A 205 1.54 -9.28 -15.50
C VAL A 205 1.42 -7.87 -14.89
N PRO A 206 1.58 -7.68 -13.56
CA PRO A 206 1.59 -6.35 -12.96
C PRO A 206 2.62 -5.39 -13.56
N ALA A 207 3.76 -5.88 -14.03
CA ALA A 207 4.78 -5.03 -14.68
C ALA A 207 4.29 -4.43 -16.01
N LEU A 208 3.40 -5.13 -16.73
CA LEU A 208 2.72 -4.59 -17.92
C LEU A 208 1.82 -3.41 -17.56
N GLY A 209 1.23 -3.42 -16.36
CA GLY A 209 0.45 -2.30 -15.84
C GLY A 209 1.27 -1.02 -15.71
N LEU A 210 2.50 -1.11 -15.18
CA LEU A 210 3.41 0.03 -15.11
C LEU A 210 3.72 0.60 -16.51
N THR A 211 3.97 -0.29 -17.45
CA THR A 211 4.23 0.09 -18.86
C THR A 211 3.02 0.81 -19.44
N ALA A 212 1.82 0.27 -19.27
CA ALA A 212 0.57 0.85 -19.78
C ALA A 212 0.27 2.23 -19.17
N VAL A 213 0.46 2.38 -17.84
CA VAL A 213 0.31 3.66 -17.13
C VAL A 213 1.33 4.69 -17.63
N GLY A 214 2.58 4.28 -17.82
CA GLY A 214 3.62 5.16 -18.38
C GLY A 214 3.27 5.65 -19.79
N ILE A 215 2.79 4.76 -20.65
CA ILE A 215 2.33 5.09 -22.02
C ILE A 215 1.13 6.05 -21.96
N ASN A 216 0.10 5.74 -21.14
CA ASN A 216 -1.06 6.61 -20.99
C ASN A 216 -0.65 8.01 -20.52
N ASN A 217 0.26 8.11 -19.55
CA ASN A 217 0.75 9.39 -19.05
C ASN A 217 1.55 10.18 -20.11
N LEU A 218 2.28 9.52 -21.02
CA LEU A 218 2.92 10.16 -22.16
C LEU A 218 1.91 10.65 -23.19
N LEU A 219 0.80 9.91 -23.36
CA LEU A 219 -0.29 10.28 -24.26
C LEU A 219 -1.30 11.25 -23.61
N ALA A 220 -1.17 11.54 -22.33
CA ALA A 220 -2.13 12.35 -21.57
C ALA A 220 -2.35 13.76 -22.15
N TYR A 221 -1.37 14.31 -22.93
CA TYR A 221 -1.56 15.58 -23.63
C TYR A 221 -2.62 15.52 -24.73
N ARG A 222 -3.02 14.33 -25.21
CA ARG A 222 -4.10 14.13 -26.20
C ARG A 222 -5.49 14.19 -25.57
N TRP A 223 -5.60 14.03 -24.25
CA TRP A 223 -6.87 14.05 -23.56
C TRP A 223 -7.35 15.48 -23.36
N LYS A 224 -8.56 15.80 -23.84
CA LYS A 224 -9.21 17.12 -23.66
C LYS A 224 -9.39 17.46 -22.17
N ASN A 225 -9.49 16.47 -21.30
CA ASN A 225 -9.74 16.62 -19.87
C ASN A 225 -8.64 15.93 -19.06
N PRO A 226 -7.87 16.64 -18.20
CA PRO A 226 -6.78 16.03 -17.44
C PRO A 226 -7.26 14.91 -16.50
N LYS A 227 -8.52 14.95 -16.07
CA LYS A 227 -9.12 13.89 -15.23
C LYS A 227 -9.31 12.57 -15.99
N THR A 228 -9.48 12.60 -17.31
CA THR A 228 -9.68 11.39 -18.12
C THR A 228 -8.44 10.49 -18.10
N GLY A 229 -7.24 11.07 -18.16
CA GLY A 229 -6.00 10.29 -18.03
C GLY A 229 -5.89 9.53 -16.72
N ASN A 230 -6.34 10.14 -15.63
CA ASN A 230 -6.36 9.50 -14.31
C ASN A 230 -7.38 8.34 -14.23
N TYR A 231 -8.59 8.52 -14.79
CA TYR A 231 -9.57 7.42 -14.85
C TYR A 231 -9.08 6.25 -15.70
N VAL A 232 -8.36 6.52 -16.79
CA VAL A 232 -7.73 5.46 -17.60
C VAL A 232 -6.67 4.71 -16.79
N ASN A 233 -5.85 5.41 -16.01
CA ASN A 233 -4.86 4.76 -15.13
C ASN A 233 -5.53 3.86 -14.08
N ILE A 234 -6.62 4.32 -13.45
CA ILE A 234 -7.40 3.50 -12.51
C ILE A 234 -7.95 2.26 -13.22
N GLY A 235 -8.49 2.42 -14.43
CA GLY A 235 -9.00 1.31 -15.24
C GLY A 235 -7.90 0.29 -15.56
N ILE A 236 -6.72 0.74 -15.95
CA ILE A 236 -5.54 -0.13 -16.20
C ILE A 236 -5.19 -0.91 -14.94
N ALA A 237 -5.13 -0.24 -13.78
CA ALA A 237 -4.81 -0.91 -12.52
C ALA A 237 -5.83 -1.98 -12.14
N LEU A 238 -7.11 -1.65 -12.23
CA LEU A 238 -8.18 -2.59 -11.94
C LEU A 238 -8.11 -3.82 -12.86
N LEU A 239 -7.88 -3.62 -14.16
CA LEU A 239 -7.73 -4.72 -15.11
C LEU A 239 -6.53 -5.61 -14.77
N VAL A 240 -5.39 -5.00 -14.48
CA VAL A 240 -4.17 -5.73 -14.09
C VAL A 240 -4.38 -6.48 -12.79
N ALA A 241 -4.98 -5.85 -11.78
CA ALA A 241 -5.26 -6.47 -10.49
C ALA A 241 -6.24 -7.64 -10.62
N ILE A 242 -7.32 -7.49 -11.40
CA ILE A 242 -8.29 -8.55 -11.65
C ILE A 242 -7.62 -9.74 -12.37
N PHE A 243 -6.82 -9.46 -13.39
CA PHE A 243 -6.17 -10.51 -14.17
C PHE A 243 -5.15 -11.27 -13.31
N TYR A 244 -4.26 -10.53 -12.62
CA TYR A 244 -3.26 -11.10 -11.74
C TYR A 244 -3.88 -11.94 -10.61
N LEU A 245 -4.89 -11.38 -9.93
CA LEU A 245 -5.58 -12.09 -8.86
C LEU A 245 -6.29 -13.35 -9.37
N SER A 246 -6.78 -13.33 -10.61
CA SER A 246 -7.44 -14.48 -11.23
C SER A 246 -6.45 -15.59 -11.58
N GLU A 247 -5.23 -15.24 -11.97
CA GLU A 247 -4.16 -16.17 -12.33
C GLU A 247 -3.59 -16.87 -11.09
N GLU A 248 -3.35 -16.11 -10.01
CA GLU A 248 -2.75 -16.63 -8.78
C GLU A 248 -3.77 -17.38 -7.89
N TRP A 249 -4.97 -16.85 -7.78
CA TRP A 249 -5.96 -17.41 -6.85
C TRP A 249 -6.80 -18.54 -7.40
N LEU A 250 -7.11 -18.52 -8.71
CA LEU A 250 -7.95 -19.53 -9.39
C LEU A 250 -9.19 -19.97 -8.58
N PRO A 251 -10.05 -19.05 -8.12
CA PRO A 251 -11.11 -19.34 -7.15
C PRO A 251 -12.14 -20.36 -7.63
N MET A 252 -12.35 -20.48 -8.94
CA MET A 252 -13.25 -21.47 -9.55
C MET A 252 -12.55 -22.78 -9.93
N GLY A 253 -11.25 -22.88 -9.62
CA GLY A 253 -10.40 -24.03 -9.92
C GLY A 253 -9.73 -23.95 -11.30
N PRO A 254 -8.57 -24.62 -11.44
CA PRO A 254 -7.77 -24.60 -12.67
C PRO A 254 -8.48 -25.27 -13.86
N GLN A 255 -9.41 -26.20 -13.59
CA GLN A 255 -10.13 -26.94 -14.65
C GLN A 255 -11.13 -26.09 -15.42
N ARG A 256 -11.62 -24.96 -14.85
CA ARG A 256 -12.62 -24.09 -15.50
C ARG A 256 -12.03 -23.05 -16.44
N GLY A 257 -10.71 -23.01 -16.56
CA GLY A 257 -10.01 -22.05 -17.41
C GLY A 257 -9.90 -20.66 -16.81
N LEU A 258 -8.96 -19.87 -17.34
CA LEU A 258 -8.66 -18.53 -16.84
C LEU A 258 -9.84 -17.54 -17.03
N SER A 259 -10.57 -17.64 -18.14
CA SER A 259 -11.68 -16.72 -18.44
C SER A 259 -12.80 -16.75 -17.41
N VAL A 260 -13.15 -17.93 -16.88
CA VAL A 260 -14.19 -18.06 -15.84
C VAL A 260 -13.68 -17.50 -14.50
N ASN A 261 -12.42 -17.73 -14.17
CA ASN A 261 -11.80 -17.16 -12.97
C ASN A 261 -11.75 -15.62 -13.05
N VAL A 262 -11.37 -15.04 -14.20
CA VAL A 262 -11.38 -13.59 -14.43
C VAL A 262 -12.78 -13.02 -14.27
N LEU A 263 -13.80 -13.66 -14.84
CA LEU A 263 -15.19 -13.19 -14.72
C LEU A 263 -15.67 -13.21 -13.26
N PHE A 264 -15.32 -14.25 -12.51
CA PHE A 264 -15.66 -14.37 -11.09
C PHE A 264 -14.99 -13.29 -10.26
N VAL A 265 -13.67 -13.12 -10.41
CA VAL A 265 -12.90 -12.09 -9.68
C VAL A 265 -13.39 -10.68 -10.06
N ALA A 266 -13.63 -10.42 -11.34
CA ALA A 266 -14.19 -9.14 -11.79
C ALA A 266 -15.57 -8.87 -11.16
N GLY A 267 -16.42 -9.90 -11.07
CA GLY A 267 -17.71 -9.80 -10.37
C GLY A 267 -17.56 -9.46 -8.89
N CYS A 268 -16.67 -10.16 -8.18
CA CYS A 268 -16.39 -9.88 -6.77
C CYS A 268 -15.87 -8.45 -6.58
N VAL A 269 -14.89 -8.02 -7.37
CA VAL A 269 -14.35 -6.65 -7.32
C VAL A 269 -15.42 -5.62 -7.62
N ALA A 270 -16.26 -5.84 -8.65
CA ALA A 270 -17.34 -4.94 -8.99
C ALA A 270 -18.37 -4.81 -7.85
N ILE A 271 -18.73 -5.91 -7.19
CA ILE A 271 -19.63 -5.90 -6.03
C ILE A 271 -19.02 -5.09 -4.88
N ILE A 272 -17.75 -5.32 -4.55
CA ILE A 272 -17.05 -4.59 -3.48
C ILE A 272 -17.03 -3.10 -3.79
N LEU A 273 -16.63 -2.72 -5.03
CA LEU A 273 -16.58 -1.32 -5.44
C LEU A 273 -17.97 -0.68 -5.44
N ALA A 274 -19.01 -1.40 -5.85
CA ALA A 274 -20.40 -0.91 -5.80
C ALA A 274 -20.85 -0.68 -4.35
N LEU A 275 -20.55 -1.61 -3.44
CA LEU A 275 -20.83 -1.46 -2.01
C LEU A 275 -20.12 -0.25 -1.41
N LEU A 276 -18.84 -0.08 -1.70
CA LEU A 276 -18.06 1.08 -1.25
C LEU A 276 -18.63 2.39 -1.83
N TRP A 277 -19.00 2.40 -3.09
CA TRP A 277 -19.60 3.57 -3.74
C TRP A 277 -20.96 3.93 -3.10
N ILE A 278 -21.80 2.96 -2.81
CA ILE A 278 -23.06 3.14 -2.09
C ILE A 278 -22.78 3.71 -0.70
N LEU A 279 -21.78 3.14 0.01
CA LEU A 279 -21.39 3.61 1.32
C LEU A 279 -20.95 5.07 1.29
N VAL A 280 -20.13 5.47 0.33
CA VAL A 280 -19.69 6.86 0.15
C VAL A 280 -20.88 7.81 -0.08
N ILE A 281 -21.85 7.43 -0.92
CA ILE A 281 -23.05 8.25 -1.18
C ILE A 281 -23.89 8.43 0.09
N PHE A 282 -24.06 7.37 0.86
CA PHE A 282 -24.89 7.40 2.06
C PHE A 282 -24.12 7.77 3.33
N TYR A 283 -22.78 7.91 3.26
CA TYR A 283 -21.90 8.11 4.41
C TYR A 283 -22.35 9.26 5.30
N GLU A 284 -22.60 10.44 4.73
CA GLU A 284 -23.02 11.61 5.52
C GLU A 284 -24.36 11.37 6.24
N ARG A 285 -25.31 10.70 5.57
CA ARG A 285 -26.62 10.38 6.15
C ARG A 285 -26.51 9.37 7.27
N ILE A 286 -25.69 8.32 7.06
CA ILE A 286 -25.39 7.29 8.06
C ILE A 286 -24.71 7.93 9.26
N LEU A 287 -23.68 8.74 9.03
CA LEU A 287 -22.93 9.40 10.10
C LEU A 287 -23.83 10.32 10.95
N ARG A 288 -24.66 11.16 10.31
CA ARG A 288 -25.61 12.02 11.01
C ARG A 288 -26.60 11.21 11.84
N TRP A 289 -27.11 10.10 11.31
CA TRP A 289 -28.00 9.20 12.03
C TRP A 289 -27.30 8.53 13.21
N CYS A 290 -26.07 8.06 13.05
CA CYS A 290 -25.25 7.48 14.09
C CYS A 290 -25.01 8.47 15.25
N LEU A 291 -24.62 9.69 14.93
CA LEU A 291 -24.37 10.75 15.92
C LEU A 291 -25.66 11.14 16.68
N ALA A 292 -26.80 11.17 16.00
CA ALA A 292 -28.09 11.44 16.60
C ALA A 292 -28.59 10.29 17.52
N ASN A 293 -28.20 9.06 17.23
CA ASN A 293 -28.68 7.86 17.94
C ASN A 293 -27.56 7.14 18.69
N ARG A 294 -26.64 7.86 19.30
CA ARG A 294 -25.46 7.33 20.00
C ARG A 294 -25.78 6.25 21.04
N TRP A 295 -26.91 6.36 21.72
CA TRP A 295 -27.36 5.37 22.72
C TRP A 295 -27.73 4.03 22.10
N LYS A 296 -28.43 4.03 20.94
CA LYS A 296 -28.77 2.81 20.21
C LYS A 296 -27.53 2.08 19.69
N LEU A 297 -26.53 2.86 19.26
CA LEU A 297 -25.25 2.31 18.80
C LEU A 297 -24.43 1.73 19.96
N SER A 298 -24.41 2.39 21.12
CA SER A 298 -23.77 1.87 22.31
C SER A 298 -24.39 0.54 22.76
N LEU A 299 -25.71 0.39 22.64
CA LEU A 299 -26.41 -0.84 22.99
C LEU A 299 -26.11 -2.01 22.03
N ILE A 300 -25.84 -1.72 20.73
CA ILE A 300 -25.43 -2.73 19.75
C ILE A 300 -23.98 -3.17 19.98
N HIS A 301 -23.18 -2.34 20.63
CA HIS A 301 -21.75 -2.61 20.89
C HIS A 301 -21.53 -3.40 22.20
N ILE A 302 -22.53 -3.51 23.07
CA ILE A 302 -22.54 -4.33 24.30
C ILE A 302 -23.20 -5.68 24.02
#